data_4770d3745de372bf581afb6f7099d4d5
#
_entry.id   4770d3745de372bf581afb6f7099d4d5
#
_cell.length_a   1.000
_cell.length_b   1.000
_cell.length_c   1.000
_cell.angle_alpha   90.00
_cell.angle_beta   90.00
_cell.angle_gamma   90.00
#
_symmetry.space_group_name_H-M   'P 1'
#
loop_
_entity.id
_entity.type
_entity.pdbx_description
1 polymer ?
#
loop_
_entity_poly.entity_id
_entity_poly.type
_entity_poly.pdbx_seq_one_letter_code
_entity_poly.pdbx_strand_id
1 'polypeptide(L)'
;MKTSKELRSEISDLVQEFAELEFQLKEFIPGQSIIPPSGKVIGSQELKYMVEASLDGWLTAGRFNHRFEKRLADFIGIEHLITVNSGSSANLVAFSTLTSP
;
A
#
# COMPACT_ATOMS: atom_id res chain seq x y z
N MET A 1 -18.85 17.29 20.96
CA MET A 1 -18.50 17.16 19.53
C MET A 1 -17.25 16.30 19.43
N LYS A 2 -17.23 15.31 18.55
CA LYS A 2 -16.06 14.42 18.40
C LYS A 2 -14.89 15.16 17.75
N THR A 3 -13.71 14.85 18.18
CA THR A 3 -12.46 15.33 17.57
C THR A 3 -12.14 14.60 16.27
N SER A 4 -11.29 15.19 15.42
CA SER A 4 -10.81 14.53 14.20
C SER A 4 -10.13 13.18 14.49
N LYS A 5 -9.42 13.08 15.61
CA LYS A 5 -8.75 11.85 16.04
C LYS A 5 -9.76 10.75 16.41
N GLU A 6 -10.81 11.08 17.13
CA GLU A 6 -11.87 10.13 17.48
C GLU A 6 -12.61 9.63 16.25
N LEU A 7 -12.93 10.54 15.31
CA LEU A 7 -13.56 10.16 14.04
C LEU A 7 -12.67 9.25 13.19
N ARG A 8 -11.37 9.52 13.10
CA ARG A 8 -10.42 8.64 12.40
C ARG A 8 -10.37 7.24 13.02
N SER A 9 -10.40 7.15 14.36
CA SER A 9 -10.43 5.86 15.05
C SER A 9 -11.69 5.08 14.68
N GLU A 10 -12.86 5.71 14.75
CA GLU A 10 -14.13 5.06 14.39
C GLU A 10 -14.17 4.61 12.93
N ILE A 11 -13.67 5.43 12.01
CA ILE A 11 -13.55 5.05 10.60
C ILE A 11 -12.62 3.83 10.45
N SER A 12 -11.50 3.82 11.15
CA SER A 12 -10.56 2.69 11.13
C SER A 12 -11.21 1.39 11.65
N ASP A 13 -12.02 1.48 12.70
CA ASP A 13 -12.72 0.33 13.25
C ASP A 13 -13.78 -0.20 12.28
N LEU A 14 -14.56 0.68 11.64
CA LEU A 14 -15.52 0.30 10.60
C LEU A 14 -14.84 -0.32 9.37
N VAL A 15 -13.68 0.18 8.97
CA VAL A 15 -12.88 -0.40 7.88
C VAL A 15 -12.39 -1.80 8.26
N GLN A 16 -12.03 -2.02 9.51
CA GLN A 16 -11.66 -3.35 10.02
C GLN A 16 -12.83 -4.33 9.88
N GLU A 17 -14.01 -3.96 10.40
CA GLU A 17 -15.21 -4.80 10.33
C GLU A 17 -15.58 -5.11 8.88
N PHE A 18 -15.56 -4.12 8.01
CA PHE A 18 -15.83 -4.31 6.58
C PHE A 18 -14.85 -5.28 5.93
N ALA A 19 -13.55 -5.14 6.22
CA ALA A 19 -12.53 -5.99 5.65
C ALA A 19 -12.66 -7.45 6.12
N GLU A 20 -13.03 -7.66 7.37
CA GLU A 20 -13.27 -8.99 7.93
C GLU A 20 -14.47 -9.71 7.29
N LEU A 21 -15.44 -8.96 6.79
CA LEU A 21 -16.59 -9.51 6.06
C LEU A 21 -16.27 -9.80 4.58
N GLU A 22 -15.59 -8.88 3.91
CA GLU A 22 -15.44 -8.91 2.44
C GLU A 22 -14.15 -9.60 1.95
N PHE A 23 -13.07 -9.50 2.72
CA PHE A 23 -11.75 -9.97 2.30
C PHE A 23 -11.29 -11.24 3.04
N GLN A 24 -12.21 -12.14 3.33
CA GLN A 24 -11.87 -13.44 3.89
C GLN A 24 -11.08 -14.28 2.87
N LEU A 25 -10.00 -14.88 3.33
CA LEU A 25 -9.27 -15.87 2.54
C LEU A 25 -10.19 -17.07 2.29
N LYS A 26 -10.54 -17.30 1.04
CA LYS A 26 -11.27 -18.48 0.63
C LYS A 26 -10.33 -19.68 0.61
N GLU A 27 -10.78 -20.80 1.18
CA GLU A 27 -10.04 -22.05 1.09
C GLU A 27 -9.88 -22.46 -0.38
N PHE A 28 -8.67 -22.87 -0.75
CA PHE A 28 -8.41 -23.39 -2.08
C PHE A 28 -8.90 -24.81 -2.20
N ILE A 29 -9.82 -25.09 -3.13
CA ILE A 29 -10.35 -26.42 -3.39
C ILE A 29 -9.79 -26.90 -4.74
N PRO A 30 -8.91 -27.94 -4.74
CA PRO A 30 -8.35 -28.48 -5.97
C PRO A 30 -9.44 -28.92 -6.97
N GLY A 31 -9.29 -28.53 -8.22
CA GLY A 31 -10.24 -28.85 -9.30
C GLY A 31 -11.50 -27.97 -9.35
N GLN A 32 -11.70 -27.09 -8.36
CA GLN A 32 -12.85 -26.17 -8.32
C GLN A 32 -12.41 -24.70 -8.27
N SER A 33 -11.40 -24.38 -7.46
CA SER A 33 -10.92 -23.02 -7.33
C SER A 33 -10.13 -22.57 -8.56
N ILE A 34 -10.44 -21.36 -9.03
CA ILE A 34 -9.69 -20.74 -10.13
C ILE A 34 -8.33 -20.29 -9.60
N ILE A 35 -7.27 -20.60 -10.34
CA ILE A 35 -5.93 -20.06 -10.09
C ILE A 35 -5.78 -18.79 -10.94
N PRO A 36 -5.81 -17.59 -10.35
CA PRO A 36 -5.66 -16.37 -11.11
C PRO A 36 -4.20 -16.19 -11.58
N PRO A 37 -3.95 -15.51 -12.70
CA PRO A 37 -2.60 -15.24 -13.19
C PRO A 37 -1.82 -14.28 -12.26
N SER A 38 -2.54 -13.48 -11.47
CA SER A 38 -1.97 -12.67 -10.39
C SER A 38 -2.94 -12.63 -9.22
N GLY A 39 -2.43 -12.75 -8.01
CA GLY A 39 -3.21 -12.62 -6.78
C GLY A 39 -2.94 -11.28 -6.09
N LYS A 40 -3.96 -10.74 -5.45
CA LYS A 40 -3.82 -9.62 -4.52
C LYS A 40 -4.14 -10.14 -3.12
N VAL A 41 -3.26 -9.90 -2.19
CA VAL A 41 -3.53 -10.13 -0.77
C VAL A 41 -3.87 -8.77 -0.16
N ILE A 42 -5.16 -8.51 -0.04
CA ILE A 42 -5.69 -7.28 0.57
C ILE A 42 -6.44 -7.70 1.82
N GLY A 43 -6.07 -7.12 2.93
CA GLY A 43 -6.74 -7.29 4.22
C GLY A 43 -7.09 -5.95 4.85
N SER A 44 -7.42 -6.00 6.13
CA SER A 44 -7.81 -4.81 6.88
C SER A 44 -6.71 -3.76 6.96
N GLN A 45 -5.45 -4.17 7.03
CA GLN A 45 -4.32 -3.23 7.16
C GLN A 45 -4.13 -2.40 5.89
N GLU A 46 -4.19 -3.03 4.73
CA GLU A 46 -4.07 -2.34 3.44
C GLU A 46 -5.20 -1.33 3.27
N LEU A 47 -6.45 -1.73 3.57
CA LEU A 47 -7.60 -0.82 3.51
C LEU A 47 -7.47 0.33 4.50
N LYS A 48 -7.06 0.07 5.74
CA LYS A 48 -6.85 1.12 6.74
C LYS A 48 -5.82 2.15 6.27
N TYR A 49 -4.69 1.72 5.72
CA TYR A 49 -3.68 2.65 5.20
C TYR A 49 -4.19 3.46 4.01
N MET A 50 -4.97 2.86 3.10
CA MET A 50 -5.57 3.59 1.99
C MET A 50 -6.59 4.65 2.48
N VAL A 51 -7.44 4.30 3.42
CA VAL A 51 -8.41 5.23 4.01
C VAL A 51 -7.71 6.34 4.79
N GLU A 52 -6.72 6.00 5.63
CA GLU A 52 -5.93 6.99 6.37
C GLU A 52 -5.22 7.98 5.43
N ALA A 53 -4.65 7.50 4.33
CA ALA A 53 -4.04 8.36 3.32
C ALA A 53 -5.08 9.29 2.67
N SER A 54 -6.29 8.79 2.42
CA SER A 54 -7.40 9.60 1.88
C SER A 54 -7.85 10.67 2.87
N LEU A 55 -7.90 10.35 4.16
CA LEU A 55 -8.27 11.29 5.22
C LEU A 55 -7.23 12.40 5.44
N ASP A 56 -5.99 12.19 5.02
CA ASP A 56 -4.97 13.25 5.04
C ASP A 56 -5.30 14.38 4.03
N GLY A 57 -6.09 14.09 3.00
CA GLY A 57 -6.42 15.07 1.95
C GLY A 57 -5.21 15.54 1.14
N TRP A 58 -4.10 14.80 1.20
CA TRP A 58 -2.87 15.10 0.50
C TRP A 58 -2.77 14.25 -0.78
N LEU A 59 -2.80 14.90 -1.94
CA LEU A 59 -2.98 14.23 -3.24
C LEU A 59 -1.66 13.86 -3.95
N THR A 60 -0.54 14.02 -3.27
CA THR A 60 0.79 13.67 -3.79
C THR A 60 1.53 12.76 -2.81
N ALA A 61 2.82 12.47 -3.08
CA ALA A 61 3.66 11.74 -2.16
C ALA A 61 3.66 12.38 -0.76
N GLY A 62 3.39 11.58 0.26
CA GLY A 62 3.25 12.03 1.63
C GLY A 62 3.85 11.03 2.63
N ARG A 63 3.35 11.04 3.87
CA ARG A 63 3.90 10.25 4.98
C ARG A 63 3.96 8.74 4.70
N PHE A 64 2.97 8.18 3.99
CA PHE A 64 2.95 6.76 3.65
C PHE A 64 4.00 6.40 2.62
N ASN A 65 4.20 7.25 1.60
CA ASN A 65 5.22 7.05 0.59
C ASN A 65 6.63 7.07 1.22
N HIS A 66 6.94 8.07 2.04
CA HIS A 66 8.21 8.16 2.74
C HIS A 66 8.46 6.96 3.66
N ARG A 67 7.42 6.53 4.36
CA ARG A 67 7.50 5.36 5.24
C ARG A 67 7.74 4.07 4.44
N PHE A 68 7.12 3.92 3.28
CA PHE A 68 7.33 2.80 2.37
C PHE A 68 8.77 2.79 1.86
N GLU A 69 9.26 3.91 1.33
CA GLU A 69 10.62 4.04 0.82
C GLU A 69 11.65 3.64 1.88
N LYS A 70 11.51 4.17 3.09
CA LYS A 70 12.41 3.85 4.20
C LYS A 70 12.37 2.37 4.58
N ARG A 71 11.18 1.82 4.78
CA ARG A 71 11.04 0.41 5.22
C ARG A 71 11.50 -0.57 4.15
N LEU A 72 11.25 -0.26 2.88
CA LEU A 72 11.72 -1.10 1.78
C LEU A 72 13.24 -1.01 1.62
N ALA A 73 13.83 0.18 1.76
CA ALA A 73 15.28 0.37 1.75
C ALA A 73 15.95 -0.44 2.88
N ASP A 74 15.41 -0.35 4.10
CA ASP A 74 15.89 -1.13 5.25
C ASP A 74 15.77 -2.64 5.00
N PHE A 75 14.65 -3.10 4.43
CA PHE A 75 14.41 -4.51 4.13
C PHE A 75 15.36 -5.08 3.08
N ILE A 76 15.66 -4.30 2.03
CA ILE A 76 16.59 -4.70 0.96
C ILE A 76 18.07 -4.52 1.40
N GLY A 77 18.33 -3.68 2.39
CA GLY A 77 19.67 -3.35 2.87
C GLY A 77 20.39 -2.31 2.02
N ILE A 78 19.64 -1.33 1.49
CA ILE A 78 20.16 -0.19 0.70
C ILE A 78 19.91 1.13 1.45
N GLU A 79 20.73 2.13 1.16
CA GLU A 79 20.63 3.44 1.83
C GLU A 79 19.57 4.34 1.17
N HIS A 80 19.46 4.32 -0.16
CA HIS A 80 18.60 5.21 -0.93
C HIS A 80 17.60 4.43 -1.76
N LEU A 81 16.34 4.79 -1.62
CA LEU A 81 15.24 4.25 -2.40
C LEU A 81 14.24 5.36 -2.70
N ILE A 82 13.83 5.46 -3.93
CA ILE A 82 12.77 6.36 -4.38
C ILE A 82 11.69 5.59 -5.12
N THR A 83 10.46 5.99 -4.94
CA THR A 83 9.32 5.48 -5.70
C THR A 83 9.11 6.31 -6.97
N VAL A 84 8.64 5.63 -8.01
CA VAL A 84 8.25 6.24 -9.28
C VAL A 84 6.86 5.76 -9.69
N ASN A 85 6.25 6.39 -10.69
CA ASN A 85 4.87 6.12 -11.08
C ASN A 85 4.65 4.81 -11.86
N SER A 86 5.72 4.21 -12.39
CA SER A 86 5.63 2.95 -13.17
C SER A 86 6.98 2.24 -13.26
N GLY A 87 6.96 0.96 -13.64
CA GLY A 87 8.17 0.20 -13.93
C GLY A 87 8.97 0.79 -15.11
N SER A 88 8.30 1.33 -16.13
CA SER A 88 8.96 2.02 -17.25
C SER A 88 9.72 3.26 -16.76
N SER A 89 9.12 4.05 -15.87
CA SER A 89 9.80 5.19 -15.25
C SER A 89 10.96 4.76 -14.37
N ALA A 90 10.85 3.64 -13.65
CA ALA A 90 11.95 3.08 -12.87
C ALA A 90 13.15 2.74 -13.75
N ASN A 91 12.93 2.07 -14.88
CA ASN A 91 13.97 1.76 -15.84
C ASN A 91 14.62 3.03 -16.44
N LEU A 92 13.80 4.02 -16.76
CA LEU A 92 14.29 5.30 -17.31
C LEU A 92 15.18 6.03 -16.29
N VAL A 93 14.73 6.13 -15.04
CA VAL A 93 15.51 6.78 -13.97
C VAL A 93 16.81 6.04 -13.69
N ALA A 94 16.76 4.70 -13.61
CA ALA A 94 17.95 3.88 -13.38
C ALA A 94 18.98 4.05 -14.51
N PHE A 95 18.55 4.00 -15.77
CA PHE A 95 19.42 4.21 -16.91
C PHE A 95 20.00 5.63 -16.96
N SER A 96 19.17 6.65 -16.70
CA SER A 96 19.63 8.03 -16.64
C SER A 96 20.66 8.27 -15.54
N THR A 97 20.53 7.58 -14.41
CA THR A 97 21.53 7.64 -13.32
C THR A 97 22.90 7.10 -13.77
N LEU A 98 22.91 6.03 -14.56
CA LEU A 98 24.16 5.45 -15.10
C LEU A 98 24.83 6.33 -16.16
N THR A 99 24.08 7.15 -16.84
CA THR A 99 24.54 8.03 -17.92
C THR A 99 24.65 9.51 -17.51
N SER A 100 24.38 9.82 -16.25
CA SER A 100 24.54 11.17 -15.70
C SER A 100 26.02 11.54 -15.62
N PRO A 101 26.39 12.79 -16.00
CA PRO A 101 27.76 13.30 -15.86
C PRO A 101 28.21 13.43 -14.41
#